data_7c2d092509223ed7f14878c0c8ee31ba
#
_entry.id   7c2d092509223ed7f14878c0c8ee31ba
#
_cell.length_a   1.000
_cell.length_b   1.000
_cell.length_c   1.000
_cell.angle_alpha   90.00
_cell.angle_beta   90.00
_cell.angle_gamma   90.00
#
_symmetry.space_group_name_H-M   'P 1'
#
loop_
_entity.id
_entity.type
_entity.pdbx_description
1 polymer ?
#
loop_
_entity_poly.entity_id
_entity_poly.type
_entity_poly.pdbx_seq_one_letter_code
_entity_poly.pdbx_strand_id
1 'polypeptide(L)'
;GYVGDLLSWVMGRARSGQAWITIMSNINTVAVATLADVACVILAEGVTLPEDVQRAAAEREICFLTTSRTAYETAAALSACLARAAT
;
A
#
# COMPACT_ATOMS: atom_id res chain seq x y z
N GLY A 1 0.47 9.18 -4.06
CA GLY A 1 0.45 8.12 -3.07
C GLY A 1 0.05 8.59 -1.68
N TYR A 2 -0.21 7.64 -0.85
CA TYR A 2 -0.53 7.88 0.56
C TYR A 2 0.37 7.03 1.45
N VAL A 3 0.92 7.61 2.50
CA VAL A 3 1.78 6.91 3.45
C VAL A 3 1.11 6.97 4.82
N GLY A 4 0.87 5.82 5.44
CA GLY A 4 0.31 5.79 6.77
C GLY A 4 -0.08 4.38 7.23
N ASP A 5 -0.11 4.22 8.55
CA ASP A 5 -0.34 2.92 9.19
C ASP A 5 -1.60 2.91 10.07
N LEU A 6 -2.18 4.06 10.35
CA LEU A 6 -3.42 4.14 11.11
C LEU A 6 -4.59 3.95 10.14
N LEU A 7 -5.22 2.78 10.20
CA LEU A 7 -6.21 2.36 9.22
C LEU A 7 -7.41 3.31 9.12
N SER A 8 -7.84 3.88 10.23
CA SER A 8 -8.95 4.86 10.20
C SER A 8 -8.61 6.11 9.40
N TRP A 9 -7.34 6.53 9.43
CA TRP A 9 -6.88 7.67 8.64
C TRP A 9 -6.75 7.32 7.17
N VAL A 10 -6.28 6.10 6.88
CA VAL A 10 -6.19 5.62 5.49
C VAL A 10 -7.58 5.62 4.86
N MET A 11 -8.57 5.09 5.58
CA MET A 11 -9.97 5.08 5.13
C MET A 11 -10.49 6.47 4.80
N GLY A 12 -10.15 7.47 5.60
CA GLY A 12 -10.67 8.82 5.42
C GLY A 12 -9.84 9.70 4.49
N ARG A 13 -8.60 9.33 4.16
CA ARG A 13 -7.65 10.22 3.48
C ARG A 13 -7.03 9.65 2.21
N ALA A 14 -6.87 8.34 2.10
CA ALA A 14 -6.38 7.75 0.86
C ALA A 14 -7.44 7.86 -0.21
N ARG A 15 -7.01 8.13 -1.45
CA ARG A 15 -7.92 8.32 -2.57
C ARG A 15 -7.83 7.15 -3.54
N SER A 16 -8.92 6.91 -4.25
CA SER A 16 -8.98 5.90 -5.29
C SER A 16 -7.82 6.07 -6.28
N GLY A 17 -7.18 4.97 -6.63
CA GLY A 17 -6.07 4.95 -7.58
C GLY A 17 -4.71 5.32 -7.01
N GLN A 18 -4.62 5.69 -5.74
CA GLN A 18 -3.32 5.96 -5.10
C GLN A 18 -2.60 4.67 -4.71
N ALA A 19 -1.27 4.70 -4.72
CA ALA A 19 -0.47 3.67 -4.06
C ALA A 19 -0.44 3.97 -2.55
N TRP A 20 -0.69 2.96 -1.74
CA TRP A 20 -0.67 3.10 -0.29
C TRP A 20 0.59 2.43 0.25
N ILE A 21 1.45 3.20 0.90
CA ILE A 21 2.69 2.73 1.53
C ILE A 21 2.45 2.57 3.02
N THR A 22 2.68 1.37 3.53
CA THR A 22 2.42 1.04 4.93
C THR A 22 3.33 -0.10 5.41
N ILE A 23 3.35 -0.35 6.71
CA ILE A 23 3.97 -1.53 7.30
C ILE A 23 2.92 -2.50 7.86
N MET A 24 1.64 -2.19 7.71
CA MET A 24 0.54 -3.03 8.21
C MET A 24 0.27 -4.17 7.24
N SER A 25 0.44 -5.41 7.72
CA SER A 25 0.36 -6.61 6.88
C SER A 25 -0.69 -7.62 7.34
N ASN A 26 -1.70 -7.18 8.10
CA ASN A 26 -2.77 -8.06 8.56
C ASN A 26 -3.98 -8.04 7.62
N ILE A 27 -4.98 -8.85 7.95
CA ILE A 27 -6.17 -8.97 7.10
C ILE A 27 -6.96 -7.64 6.98
N ASN A 28 -6.89 -6.79 7.99
CA ASN A 28 -7.56 -5.50 7.94
C ASN A 28 -6.95 -4.58 6.88
N THR A 29 -5.66 -4.76 6.56
CA THR A 29 -5.00 -4.03 5.48
C THR A 29 -5.68 -4.33 4.14
N VAL A 30 -6.02 -5.58 3.90
CA VAL A 30 -6.75 -5.98 2.68
C VAL A 30 -8.12 -5.33 2.62
N ALA A 31 -8.85 -5.34 3.74
CA ALA A 31 -10.18 -4.74 3.80
C ALA A 31 -10.13 -3.23 3.53
N VAL A 32 -9.19 -2.52 4.15
CA VAL A 32 -9.04 -1.08 3.96
C VAL A 32 -8.62 -0.75 2.52
N ALA A 33 -7.69 -1.52 1.95
CA ALA A 33 -7.26 -1.33 0.57
C ALA A 33 -8.42 -1.48 -0.41
N THR A 34 -9.30 -2.45 -0.16
CA THR A 34 -10.50 -2.66 -0.97
C THR A 34 -11.46 -1.47 -0.88
N LEU A 35 -11.75 -1.03 0.33
CA LEU A 35 -12.70 0.06 0.57
C LEU A 35 -12.20 1.41 0.09
N ALA A 36 -10.91 1.68 0.25
CA ALA A 36 -10.30 2.92 -0.23
C ALA A 36 -10.01 2.89 -1.73
N ASP A 37 -10.14 1.73 -2.37
CA ASP A 37 -9.93 1.55 -3.80
C ASP A 37 -8.53 2.00 -4.25
N VAL A 38 -7.51 1.64 -3.48
CA VAL A 38 -6.13 1.98 -3.83
C VAL A 38 -5.66 1.16 -5.04
N ALA A 39 -4.71 1.71 -5.78
CA ALA A 39 -4.13 1.00 -6.93
C ALA A 39 -3.27 -0.18 -6.50
N CYS A 40 -2.52 -0.01 -5.40
CA CYS A 40 -1.69 -1.07 -4.83
C CYS A 40 -1.33 -0.71 -3.41
N VAL A 41 -0.86 -1.72 -2.66
CA VAL A 41 -0.29 -1.55 -1.32
C VAL A 41 1.19 -1.88 -1.39
N ILE A 42 2.05 -1.01 -0.92
CA ILE A 42 3.49 -1.24 -0.85
C ILE A 42 3.89 -1.40 0.61
N LEU A 43 4.32 -2.61 0.98
CA LEU A 43 4.79 -2.90 2.32
C LEU A 43 6.28 -2.54 2.41
N ALA A 44 6.59 -1.54 3.22
CA ALA A 44 7.96 -1.05 3.40
C ALA A 44 8.66 -1.75 4.57
N GLU A 45 9.91 -1.41 4.83
CA GLU A 45 10.70 -1.85 5.97
C GLU A 45 10.94 -3.36 6.02
N GLY A 46 10.87 -4.06 4.89
CA GLY A 46 11.08 -5.50 4.85
C GLY A 46 9.92 -6.32 5.43
N VAL A 47 8.79 -5.71 5.70
CA VAL A 47 7.61 -6.42 6.21
C VAL A 47 7.07 -7.36 5.14
N THR A 48 6.75 -8.58 5.54
CA THR A 48 6.21 -9.60 4.63
C THR A 48 4.72 -9.81 4.89
N LEU A 49 4.02 -10.27 3.86
CA LEU A 49 2.60 -10.54 3.94
C LEU A 49 2.38 -12.00 4.33
N PRO A 50 1.66 -12.30 5.44
CA PRO A 50 1.34 -13.68 5.82
C PRO A 50 0.56 -14.39 4.71
N GLU A 51 0.72 -15.71 4.64
CA GLU A 51 0.15 -16.51 3.55
C GLU A 51 -1.38 -16.41 3.45
N ASP A 52 -2.07 -16.42 4.58
CA ASP A 52 -3.53 -16.27 4.60
C ASP A 52 -3.97 -14.89 4.10
N VAL A 53 -3.18 -13.86 4.39
CA VAL A 53 -3.44 -12.50 3.90
C VAL A 53 -3.14 -12.41 2.41
N GLN A 54 -2.10 -13.09 1.93
CA GLN A 54 -1.81 -13.17 0.49
C GLN A 54 -2.99 -13.76 -0.28
N ARG A 55 -3.60 -14.82 0.25
CA ARG A 55 -4.77 -15.44 -0.38
C ARG A 55 -5.97 -14.50 -0.41
N ALA A 56 -6.23 -13.81 0.70
CA ALA A 56 -7.32 -12.83 0.76
C ALA A 56 -7.10 -11.69 -0.24
N ALA A 57 -5.87 -11.21 -0.37
CA ALA A 57 -5.53 -10.17 -1.34
C ALA A 57 -5.77 -10.64 -2.77
N ALA A 58 -5.36 -11.86 -3.10
CA ALA A 58 -5.55 -12.44 -4.41
C ALA A 58 -7.04 -12.59 -4.76
N GLU A 59 -7.85 -13.04 -3.82
CA GLU A 59 -9.30 -13.17 -4.00
C GLU A 59 -9.99 -11.84 -4.28
N ARG A 60 -9.46 -10.75 -3.70
CA ARG A 60 -10.00 -9.41 -3.88
C ARG A 60 -9.29 -8.62 -4.96
N GLU A 61 -8.35 -9.23 -5.63
CA GLU A 61 -7.57 -8.62 -6.71
C GLU A 61 -6.81 -7.36 -6.24
N ILE A 62 -6.33 -7.38 -5.00
CA ILE A 62 -5.50 -6.30 -4.44
C ILE A 62 -4.04 -6.60 -4.73
N CYS A 63 -3.35 -5.67 -5.37
CA CYS A 63 -1.92 -5.78 -5.65
C CYS A 63 -1.11 -5.36 -4.42
N PHE A 64 -0.31 -6.29 -3.89
CA PHE A 64 0.65 -6.02 -2.82
C PHE A 64 2.07 -6.11 -3.37
N LEU A 65 2.89 -5.13 -3.05
CA LEU A 65 4.31 -5.11 -3.35
C LEU A 65 5.08 -5.00 -2.05
N THR A 66 6.29 -5.54 -2.01
CA THR A 66 7.14 -5.48 -0.81
C THR A 66 8.48 -4.83 -1.16
N THR A 67 9.08 -4.16 -0.17
CA THR A 67 10.41 -3.58 -0.33
C THR A 67 11.13 -3.56 1.01
N SER A 68 12.46 -3.70 0.98
CA SER A 68 13.29 -3.55 2.17
C SER A 68 13.57 -2.09 2.52
N ARG A 69 13.23 -1.16 1.64
CA ARG A 69 13.44 0.28 1.86
C ARG A 69 12.53 0.79 2.97
N THR A 70 12.94 1.88 3.61
CA THR A 70 12.10 2.56 4.57
C THR A 70 10.87 3.15 3.87
N ALA A 71 9.84 3.49 4.65
CA ALA A 71 8.66 4.16 4.09
C ALA A 71 9.05 5.48 3.42
N TYR A 72 9.99 6.22 4.03
CA TYR A 72 10.48 7.47 3.47
C TYR A 72 11.15 7.26 2.11
N GLU A 73 12.07 6.31 2.04
CA GLU A 73 12.79 6.00 0.78
C GLU A 73 11.84 5.52 -0.31
N THR A 74 10.86 4.70 0.08
CA THR A 74 9.84 4.19 -0.84
C THR A 74 8.98 5.34 -1.39
N ALA A 75 8.55 6.24 -0.51
CA ALA A 75 7.74 7.40 -0.91
C ALA A 75 8.53 8.31 -1.85
N ALA A 76 9.81 8.55 -1.56
CA ALA A 76 10.67 9.38 -2.39
C ALA A 76 10.86 8.77 -3.78
N ALA A 77 11.10 7.45 -3.85
CA ALA A 77 11.26 6.74 -5.12
C ALA A 77 9.97 6.77 -5.94
N LEU A 78 8.83 6.53 -5.28
CA LEU A 78 7.53 6.58 -5.94
C LEU A 78 7.23 7.97 -6.48
N SER A 79 7.47 9.00 -5.68
CA SER A 79 7.26 10.39 -6.09
C SER A 79 8.09 10.74 -7.33
N ALA A 80 9.36 10.32 -7.36
CA ALA A 80 10.23 10.53 -8.51
C ALA A 80 9.72 9.80 -9.76
N CYS A 81 9.24 8.56 -9.61
CA CYS A 81 8.67 7.79 -10.72
C CYS A 81 7.41 8.45 -11.27
N LEU A 82 6.52 8.91 -10.42
CA LEU A 82 5.28 9.57 -10.83
C LEU A 82 5.55 10.91 -11.52
N ALA A 83 6.54 11.65 -11.05
CA ALA A 83 6.94 12.91 -11.69
C ALA A 83 7.47 12.68 -13.11
N ARG A 84 8.26 11.62 -13.31
CA ARG A 84 8.75 11.25 -14.65
C ARG A 84 7.62 10.78 -15.56
N ALA A 85 6.68 10.02 -15.03
CA ALA A 85 5.53 9.50 -15.79
C ALA A 85 4.59 10.63 -16.23
N ALA A 86 4.54 11.74 -15.48
CA ALA A 86 3.69 12.88 -15.78
C ALA A 86 4.26 13.79 -16.88
N THR A 87 5.51 13.62 -17.24
CA THR A 87 6.15 14.40 -18.30
C THR A 87 6.18 13.63 -19.61
#